data_661802c6b6ac588c5f0613fc2c9745e9
#
_entry.id   661802c6b6ac588c5f0613fc2c9745e9
#
_cell.length_a   1.000
_cell.length_b   1.000
_cell.length_c   1.000
_cell.angle_alpha   90.00
_cell.angle_beta   90.00
_cell.angle_gamma   90.00
#
_symmetry.space_group_name_H-M   'P 1'
#
loop_
_entity.id
_entity.type
_entity.pdbx_description
1 polymer ?
#
loop_
_entity_poly.entity_id
_entity_poly.type
_entity_poly.pdbx_seq_one_letter_code
_entity_poly.pdbx_strand_id
1 'polypeptide(L)'
;MERNYLHEMLPFLTQIEKKRQEQFEIYFHSAPLWVMEALEVENIAAGTIFIHENEPADMIYFVGIGKVKATDYRVSGIAFDFMKPDNVIALGGMEVIMEQGTYKTTVQTETDCVLVKLSRAKYEKWLYSDPETFRMEAKLTCHSLLEEERRNRLYLFLQGADRLALLYVELYEKYNKNGTLYIKQSRTSMADETGLCLKSVSRAIRKFSEAGLVTKNGSQLQISKEQYEGLKKIVSDKIDRR
;
A
#
# COMPACT_ATOMS: atom_id res chain seq x y z
N MET A 1 -5.18 30.64 -6.72
CA MET A 1 -6.63 30.49 -6.88
C MET A 1 -7.07 29.02 -6.92
N GLU A 2 -6.24 28.12 -7.44
CA GLU A 2 -6.56 26.68 -7.64
C GLU A 2 -6.61 25.82 -6.38
N ARG A 3 -5.81 26.10 -5.35
CA ARG A 3 -5.82 25.32 -4.09
C ARG A 3 -7.15 25.36 -3.36
N ASN A 4 -7.87 26.46 -3.42
CA ASN A 4 -9.16 26.60 -2.74
C ASN A 4 -10.24 25.71 -3.38
N TYR A 5 -10.18 25.54 -4.70
CA TYR A 5 -11.20 24.80 -5.44
C TYR A 5 -11.12 23.28 -5.21
N LEU A 6 -9.92 22.70 -5.13
CA LEU A 6 -9.78 21.29 -4.78
C LEU A 6 -10.37 20.96 -3.40
N HIS A 7 -10.20 21.87 -2.42
CA HIS A 7 -10.78 21.70 -1.07
C HIS A 7 -12.30 21.87 -1.05
N GLU A 8 -12.86 22.64 -1.97
CA GLU A 8 -14.31 22.74 -2.14
C GLU A 8 -14.89 21.44 -2.73
N MET A 9 -14.22 20.85 -3.72
CA MET A 9 -14.62 19.58 -4.32
C MET A 9 -14.37 18.38 -3.42
N LEU A 10 -13.32 18.42 -2.60
CA LEU A 10 -12.91 17.35 -1.69
C LEU A 10 -12.84 17.84 -0.23
N PRO A 11 -13.99 18.10 0.42
CA PRO A 11 -14.02 18.68 1.78
C PRO A 11 -13.30 17.86 2.84
N PHE A 12 -13.18 16.54 2.67
CA PHE A 12 -12.47 15.66 3.59
C PHE A 12 -10.97 16.01 3.71
N LEU A 13 -10.39 16.71 2.73
CA LEU A 13 -8.98 17.11 2.76
C LEU A 13 -8.65 18.00 3.97
N THR A 14 -9.62 18.76 4.49
CA THR A 14 -9.42 19.56 5.69
C THR A 14 -9.34 18.76 6.98
N GLN A 15 -9.72 17.47 6.95
CA GLN A 15 -9.83 16.59 8.10
C GLN A 15 -8.74 15.52 8.16
N ILE A 16 -7.86 15.46 7.14
CA ILE A 16 -6.81 14.45 7.03
C ILE A 16 -5.43 15.00 7.43
N GLU A 17 -4.48 14.08 7.62
CA GLU A 17 -3.09 14.43 7.91
C GLU A 17 -2.51 15.34 6.82
N LYS A 18 -1.77 16.38 7.24
CA LYS A 18 -1.17 17.38 6.35
C LYS A 18 -0.35 16.75 5.20
N LYS A 19 0.39 15.69 5.49
CA LYS A 19 1.16 14.95 4.48
C LYS A 19 0.29 14.41 3.35
N ARG A 20 -0.86 13.83 3.68
CA ARG A 20 -1.81 13.29 2.70
C ARG A 20 -2.49 14.41 1.92
N GLN A 21 -2.85 15.48 2.58
CA GLN A 21 -3.39 16.68 1.96
C GLN A 21 -2.42 17.25 0.91
N GLU A 22 -1.14 17.44 1.28
CA GLU A 22 -0.09 17.91 0.36
C GLU A 22 0.07 16.97 -0.87
N GLN A 23 -0.06 15.67 -0.68
CA GLN A 23 -0.02 14.70 -1.78
C GLN A 23 -1.17 14.90 -2.77
N PHE A 24 -2.39 15.15 -2.29
CA PHE A 24 -3.53 15.49 -3.15
C PHE A 24 -3.32 16.81 -3.88
N GLU A 25 -2.87 17.84 -3.17
CA GLU A 25 -2.57 19.14 -3.77
C GLU A 25 -1.51 19.04 -4.88
N ILE A 26 -0.47 18.23 -4.67
CA ILE A 26 0.57 17.97 -5.67
C ILE A 26 0.00 17.18 -6.86
N TYR A 27 -0.78 16.12 -6.58
CA TYR A 27 -1.31 15.26 -7.63
C TYR A 27 -2.27 16.02 -8.56
N PHE A 28 -3.17 16.82 -7.99
CA PHE A 28 -4.18 17.56 -8.73
C PHE A 28 -3.79 19.01 -9.08
N HIS A 29 -2.49 19.36 -8.91
CA HIS A 29 -2.00 20.73 -9.12
C HIS A 29 -2.34 21.30 -10.49
N SER A 30 -2.21 20.52 -11.55
CA SER A 30 -2.51 20.93 -12.94
C SER A 30 -3.87 20.47 -13.44
N ALA A 31 -4.69 19.87 -12.55
CA ALA A 31 -5.99 19.35 -12.96
C ALA A 31 -6.92 20.50 -13.40
N PRO A 32 -7.44 20.44 -14.63
CA PRO A 32 -8.37 21.47 -15.10
C PRO A 32 -9.71 21.35 -14.37
N LEU A 33 -10.48 22.45 -14.38
CA LEU A 33 -11.75 22.55 -13.66
C LEU A 33 -12.71 21.39 -13.97
N TRP A 34 -12.81 21.01 -15.23
CA TRP A 34 -13.69 19.91 -15.66
C TRP A 34 -13.28 18.52 -15.11
N VAL A 35 -12.00 18.34 -14.71
CA VAL A 35 -11.56 17.15 -13.97
C VAL A 35 -12.04 17.25 -12.53
N MET A 36 -11.78 18.38 -11.87
CA MET A 36 -12.15 18.58 -10.46
C MET A 36 -13.65 18.44 -10.23
N GLU A 37 -14.47 19.03 -11.12
CA GLU A 37 -15.94 18.91 -11.09
C GLU A 37 -16.45 17.48 -11.35
N ALA A 38 -15.62 16.62 -11.94
CA ALA A 38 -15.96 15.25 -12.23
C ALA A 38 -15.52 14.26 -11.14
N LEU A 39 -14.83 14.74 -10.11
CA LEU A 39 -14.44 13.90 -8.98
C LEU A 39 -15.69 13.54 -8.16
N GLU A 40 -15.82 12.26 -7.85
CA GLU A 40 -16.86 11.72 -6.97
C GLU A 40 -16.23 11.18 -5.71
N VAL A 41 -16.84 11.42 -4.56
CA VAL A 41 -16.39 10.92 -3.26
C VAL A 41 -17.29 9.80 -2.79
N GLU A 42 -16.71 8.67 -2.41
CA GLU A 42 -17.43 7.50 -1.92
C GLU A 42 -16.84 6.99 -0.61
N ASN A 43 -17.72 6.66 0.36
CA ASN A 43 -17.34 6.01 1.61
C ASN A 43 -17.53 4.50 1.47
N ILE A 44 -16.47 3.75 1.73
CA ILE A 44 -16.46 2.29 1.58
C ILE A 44 -16.01 1.65 2.89
N ALA A 45 -16.77 0.64 3.34
CA ALA A 45 -16.48 -0.09 4.58
C ALA A 45 -15.20 -0.95 4.44
N ALA A 46 -14.55 -1.21 5.58
CA ALA A 46 -13.43 -2.14 5.67
C ALA A 46 -13.77 -3.53 5.12
N GLY A 47 -12.83 -4.15 4.42
CA GLY A 47 -12.99 -5.49 3.84
C GLY A 47 -13.72 -5.53 2.49
N THR A 48 -14.08 -4.37 1.91
CA THR A 48 -14.76 -4.29 0.62
C THR A 48 -13.75 -4.37 -0.52
N ILE A 49 -13.96 -5.27 -1.47
CA ILE A 49 -13.24 -5.29 -2.76
C ILE A 49 -13.95 -4.30 -3.68
N PHE A 50 -13.22 -3.31 -4.19
CA PHE A 50 -13.77 -2.27 -5.07
C PHE A 50 -13.11 -2.25 -6.46
N ILE A 51 -11.99 -2.96 -6.63
CA ILE A 51 -11.38 -3.27 -7.92
C ILE A 51 -11.22 -4.78 -7.99
N HIS A 52 -11.71 -5.39 -9.04
CA HIS A 52 -11.56 -6.83 -9.29
C HIS A 52 -10.65 -7.05 -10.51
N GLU A 53 -9.66 -7.91 -10.35
CA GLU A 53 -8.81 -8.35 -11.46
C GLU A 53 -9.66 -8.90 -12.61
N ASN A 54 -9.30 -8.56 -13.84
CA ASN A 54 -9.97 -8.90 -15.10
C ASN A 54 -11.34 -8.25 -15.36
N GLU A 55 -11.88 -7.45 -14.43
CA GLU A 55 -13.04 -6.61 -14.72
C GLU A 55 -12.66 -5.37 -15.53
N PRO A 56 -13.62 -4.75 -16.28
CA PRO A 56 -13.39 -3.53 -17.04
C PRO A 56 -12.79 -2.41 -16.17
N ALA A 57 -11.69 -1.81 -16.62
CA ALA A 57 -11.02 -0.71 -15.91
C ALA A 57 -11.64 0.65 -16.29
N ASP A 58 -12.92 0.84 -15.95
CA ASP A 58 -13.71 2.02 -16.35
C ASP A 58 -13.59 3.20 -15.37
N MET A 59 -13.03 2.96 -14.18
CA MET A 59 -12.89 3.93 -13.12
C MET A 59 -11.45 4.00 -12.62
N ILE A 60 -11.03 5.21 -12.23
CA ILE A 60 -9.77 5.47 -11.53
C ILE A 60 -10.10 5.88 -10.10
N TYR A 61 -9.37 5.33 -9.14
CA TYR A 61 -9.61 5.58 -7.72
C TYR A 61 -8.38 6.19 -7.05
N PHE A 62 -8.62 7.12 -6.13
CA PHE A 62 -7.60 7.68 -5.26
C PHE A 62 -8.05 7.47 -3.80
N VAL A 63 -7.15 7.02 -2.96
CA VAL A 63 -7.45 6.81 -1.54
C VAL A 63 -7.28 8.11 -0.77
N GLY A 64 -8.39 8.73 -0.35
CA GLY A 64 -8.40 9.92 0.48
C GLY A 64 -8.11 9.61 1.95
N ILE A 65 -8.94 8.77 2.54
CA ILE A 65 -8.84 8.31 3.93
C ILE A 65 -8.78 6.79 3.94
N GLY A 66 -8.12 6.23 4.93
CA GLY A 66 -8.05 4.79 5.13
C GLY A 66 -6.86 4.13 4.47
N LYS A 67 -6.89 2.80 4.43
CA LYS A 67 -5.85 1.95 3.87
C LYS A 67 -6.47 0.91 2.95
N VAL A 68 -5.79 0.67 1.84
CA VAL A 68 -6.14 -0.37 0.87
C VAL A 68 -4.94 -1.29 0.64
N LYS A 69 -5.21 -2.47 0.13
CA LYS A 69 -4.19 -3.43 -0.28
C LYS A 69 -4.56 -4.02 -1.63
N ALA A 70 -3.55 -4.31 -2.46
CA ALA A 70 -3.71 -5.13 -3.63
C ALA A 70 -3.34 -6.57 -3.28
N THR A 71 -4.22 -7.50 -3.62
CA THR A 71 -4.10 -8.90 -3.24
C THR A 71 -4.16 -9.78 -4.49
N ASP A 72 -3.19 -10.68 -4.59
CA ASP A 72 -3.19 -11.74 -5.59
C ASP A 72 -3.79 -13.02 -4.98
N TYR A 73 -4.91 -13.47 -5.52
CA TYR A 73 -5.58 -14.69 -5.09
C TYR A 73 -5.16 -15.86 -5.97
N ARG A 74 -4.60 -16.89 -5.37
CA ARG A 74 -4.20 -18.11 -6.06
C ARG A 74 -5.14 -19.28 -5.80
N VAL A 75 -5.05 -20.27 -6.68
CA VAL A 75 -5.74 -21.56 -6.51
C VAL A 75 -5.35 -22.15 -5.15
N SER A 76 -6.31 -22.64 -4.39
CA SER A 76 -6.16 -23.15 -3.02
C SER A 76 -6.32 -22.13 -1.90
N GLY A 77 -6.83 -20.93 -2.17
CA GLY A 77 -7.14 -19.91 -1.15
C GLY A 77 -5.90 -19.25 -0.54
N ILE A 78 -4.74 -19.34 -1.22
CA ILE A 78 -3.55 -18.58 -0.84
C ILE A 78 -3.73 -17.16 -1.37
N ALA A 79 -3.68 -16.19 -0.47
CA ALA A 79 -3.63 -14.76 -0.80
C ALA A 79 -2.21 -14.23 -0.57
N PHE A 80 -1.78 -13.32 -1.41
CA PHE A 80 -0.53 -12.60 -1.25
C PHE A 80 -0.78 -11.10 -1.43
N ASP A 81 -0.62 -10.35 -0.34
CA ASP A 81 -0.74 -8.89 -0.34
C ASP A 81 0.59 -8.28 -0.79
N PHE A 82 0.62 -7.70 -1.97
CA PHE A 82 1.86 -7.20 -2.56
C PHE A 82 1.97 -5.67 -2.59
N MET A 83 0.88 -4.93 -2.58
CA MET A 83 0.89 -3.47 -2.65
C MET A 83 0.02 -2.85 -1.55
N LYS A 84 0.61 -1.91 -0.80
CA LYS A 84 -0.09 -1.07 0.18
C LYS A 84 0.35 0.38 -0.03
N PRO A 85 -0.33 1.14 -0.90
CA PRO A 85 0.11 2.46 -1.26
C PRO A 85 0.03 3.44 -0.08
N ASP A 86 1.16 4.08 0.23
CA ASP A 86 1.23 5.15 1.23
C ASP A 86 1.07 6.55 0.63
N ASN A 87 1.26 6.64 -0.69
CA ASN A 87 1.13 7.89 -1.43
C ASN A 87 -0.21 7.93 -2.17
N VAL A 88 -0.64 9.12 -2.54
CA VAL A 88 -1.74 9.29 -3.48
C VAL A 88 -1.26 8.80 -4.85
N ILE A 89 -1.89 7.76 -5.36
CA ILE A 89 -1.66 7.17 -6.67
C ILE A 89 -3.00 6.92 -7.33
N ALA A 90 -3.03 6.90 -8.65
CA ALA A 90 -4.19 6.51 -9.43
C ALA A 90 -4.28 4.99 -9.53
N LEU A 91 -5.16 4.36 -8.73
CA LEU A 91 -5.49 2.95 -8.88
C LEU A 91 -6.32 2.78 -10.17
N GLY A 92 -5.81 2.05 -11.13
CA GLY A 92 -6.31 1.99 -12.52
C GLY A 92 -5.54 2.90 -13.50
N GLY A 93 -4.67 3.79 -13.01
CA GLY A 93 -3.87 4.69 -13.86
C GLY A 93 -2.82 3.96 -14.69
N MET A 94 -2.23 2.91 -14.15
CA MET A 94 -1.28 2.04 -14.87
C MET A 94 -1.96 1.39 -16.10
N GLU A 95 -3.19 0.93 -15.94
CA GLU A 95 -3.99 0.34 -17.00
C GLU A 95 -4.25 1.33 -18.15
N VAL A 96 -4.41 2.63 -17.83
CA VAL A 96 -4.53 3.68 -18.84
C VAL A 96 -3.22 3.84 -19.60
N ILE A 97 -2.09 3.98 -18.91
CA ILE A 97 -0.76 4.14 -19.54
C ILE A 97 -0.41 2.92 -20.42
N MET A 98 -0.79 1.72 -19.98
CA MET A 98 -0.54 0.46 -20.69
C MET A 98 -1.62 0.13 -21.74
N GLU A 99 -2.61 0.99 -21.94
CA GLU A 99 -3.75 0.77 -22.86
C GLU A 99 -4.49 -0.56 -22.58
N GLN A 100 -4.55 -0.97 -21.29
CA GLN A 100 -5.25 -2.18 -20.89
C GLN A 100 -6.73 -1.90 -20.61
N GLY A 101 -7.62 -2.74 -21.12
CA GLY A 101 -9.06 -2.59 -20.92
C GLY A 101 -9.59 -3.13 -19.60
N THR A 102 -8.78 -3.91 -18.87
CA THR A 102 -9.17 -4.56 -17.61
C THR A 102 -8.16 -4.32 -16.52
N TYR A 103 -8.62 -4.27 -15.28
CA TYR A 103 -7.73 -4.21 -14.11
C TYR A 103 -6.82 -5.44 -14.05
N LYS A 104 -5.58 -5.22 -13.58
CA LYS A 104 -4.57 -6.28 -13.46
C LYS A 104 -4.40 -6.79 -12.04
N THR A 105 -5.12 -6.20 -11.09
CA THR A 105 -5.05 -6.56 -9.66
C THR A 105 -6.41 -6.45 -9.01
N THR A 106 -6.61 -7.20 -7.92
CA THR A 106 -7.75 -7.02 -7.02
C THR A 106 -7.34 -6.08 -5.89
N VAL A 107 -8.14 -5.03 -5.61
CA VAL A 107 -7.88 -4.08 -4.52
C VAL A 107 -9.02 -4.10 -3.52
N GLN A 108 -8.64 -4.23 -2.24
CA GLN A 108 -9.54 -4.32 -1.09
C GLN A 108 -9.21 -3.25 -0.05
N THR A 109 -10.24 -2.72 0.62
CA THR A 109 -10.06 -1.85 1.78
C THR A 109 -9.62 -2.64 3.01
N GLU A 110 -8.59 -2.16 3.73
CA GLU A 110 -8.18 -2.72 5.04
C GLU A 110 -8.91 -2.04 6.21
N THR A 111 -9.29 -0.79 6.03
CA THR A 111 -10.06 0.02 6.98
C THR A 111 -11.23 0.65 6.27
N ASP A 112 -12.15 1.30 6.99
CA ASP A 112 -13.10 2.21 6.37
C ASP A 112 -12.33 3.25 5.58
N CYS A 113 -12.76 3.52 4.34
CA CYS A 113 -12.07 4.37 3.38
C CYS A 113 -12.99 5.45 2.83
N VAL A 114 -12.39 6.60 2.52
CA VAL A 114 -12.95 7.61 1.62
C VAL A 114 -12.17 7.50 0.32
N LEU A 115 -12.85 7.14 -0.76
CA LEU A 115 -12.27 7.06 -2.10
C LEU A 115 -12.74 8.23 -2.94
N VAL A 116 -11.84 8.78 -3.76
CA VAL A 116 -12.14 9.72 -4.81
C VAL A 116 -12.12 8.97 -6.13
N LYS A 117 -13.17 9.09 -6.93
CA LYS A 117 -13.34 8.39 -8.20
C LYS A 117 -13.34 9.38 -9.36
N LEU A 118 -12.78 8.94 -10.47
CA LEU A 118 -12.86 9.64 -11.76
C LEU A 118 -13.05 8.59 -12.86
N SER A 119 -13.97 8.83 -13.81
CA SER A 119 -14.13 7.90 -14.91
C SER A 119 -12.85 7.81 -15.75
N ARG A 120 -12.52 6.60 -16.23
CA ARG A 120 -11.36 6.35 -17.08
C ARG A 120 -11.28 7.33 -18.26
N ALA A 121 -12.39 7.56 -18.95
CA ALA A 121 -12.41 8.45 -20.13
C ALA A 121 -11.98 9.88 -19.79
N LYS A 122 -12.38 10.41 -18.62
CA LYS A 122 -11.96 11.74 -18.16
C LYS A 122 -10.51 11.75 -17.71
N TYR A 123 -10.11 10.73 -16.97
CA TYR A 123 -8.72 10.60 -16.53
C TYR A 123 -7.76 10.49 -17.72
N GLU A 124 -8.07 9.65 -18.69
CA GLU A 124 -7.29 9.45 -19.91
C GLU A 124 -7.19 10.74 -20.73
N LYS A 125 -8.30 11.44 -20.90
CA LYS A 125 -8.32 12.76 -21.57
C LYS A 125 -7.40 13.76 -20.85
N TRP A 126 -7.46 13.82 -19.51
CA TRP A 126 -6.59 14.70 -18.74
C TRP A 126 -5.12 14.29 -18.88
N LEU A 127 -4.83 13.02 -18.64
CA LEU A 127 -3.47 12.48 -18.67
C LEU A 127 -2.76 12.76 -20.00
N TYR A 128 -3.46 12.56 -21.12
CA TYR A 128 -2.86 12.78 -22.46
C TYR A 128 -2.90 14.25 -22.92
N SER A 129 -3.71 15.10 -22.30
CA SER A 129 -3.70 16.53 -22.61
C SER A 129 -2.67 17.35 -21.81
N ASP A 130 -2.11 16.76 -20.75
CA ASP A 130 -1.15 17.43 -19.86
C ASP A 130 0.13 16.59 -19.71
N PRO A 131 1.22 16.95 -20.43
CA PRO A 131 2.50 16.23 -20.35
C PRO A 131 3.11 16.19 -18.93
N GLU A 132 2.81 17.18 -18.08
CA GLU A 132 3.33 17.19 -16.70
C GLU A 132 2.60 16.15 -15.85
N THR A 133 1.27 16.06 -15.97
CA THR A 133 0.48 15.01 -15.30
C THR A 133 0.91 13.62 -15.79
N PHE A 134 1.07 13.44 -17.10
CA PHE A 134 1.54 12.17 -17.65
C PHE A 134 2.91 11.78 -17.08
N ARG A 135 3.87 12.71 -17.06
CA ARG A 135 5.21 12.47 -16.52
C ARG A 135 5.18 12.15 -15.02
N MET A 136 4.32 12.85 -14.27
CA MET A 136 4.15 12.60 -12.83
C MET A 136 3.58 11.20 -12.60
N GLU A 137 2.51 10.82 -13.28
CA GLU A 137 1.88 9.50 -13.15
C GLU A 137 2.85 8.38 -13.55
N ALA A 138 3.53 8.51 -14.69
CA ALA A 138 4.54 7.55 -15.11
C ALA A 138 5.65 7.39 -14.06
N LYS A 139 6.11 8.50 -13.45
CA LYS A 139 7.12 8.46 -12.39
C LYS A 139 6.60 7.76 -11.14
N LEU A 140 5.38 8.03 -10.70
CA LEU A 140 4.77 7.40 -9.54
C LEU A 140 4.59 5.89 -9.77
N THR A 141 4.08 5.51 -10.94
CA THR A 141 3.90 4.11 -11.33
C THR A 141 5.25 3.38 -11.41
N CYS A 142 6.24 3.94 -12.10
CA CYS A 142 7.57 3.33 -12.17
C CYS A 142 8.23 3.20 -10.79
N HIS A 143 8.07 4.20 -9.92
CA HIS A 143 8.61 4.13 -8.56
C HIS A 143 7.96 2.99 -7.77
N SER A 144 6.64 2.89 -7.83
CA SER A 144 5.90 1.81 -7.15
C SER A 144 6.34 0.43 -7.66
N LEU A 145 6.45 0.24 -8.97
CA LEU A 145 6.92 -1.01 -9.57
C LEU A 145 8.36 -1.36 -9.17
N LEU A 146 9.26 -0.37 -9.13
CA LEU A 146 10.65 -0.58 -8.70
C LEU A 146 10.75 -0.98 -7.22
N GLU A 147 9.99 -0.35 -6.35
CA GLU A 147 9.95 -0.71 -4.92
C GLU A 147 9.40 -2.12 -4.72
N GLU A 148 8.33 -2.46 -5.43
CA GLU A 148 7.73 -3.79 -5.38
C GLU A 148 8.70 -4.85 -5.90
N GLU A 149 9.32 -4.64 -7.06
CA GLU A 149 10.30 -5.54 -7.65
C GLU A 149 11.53 -5.71 -6.73
N ARG A 150 11.98 -4.64 -6.08
CA ARG A 150 13.05 -4.69 -5.10
C ARG A 150 12.67 -5.58 -3.91
N ARG A 151 11.45 -5.39 -3.38
CA ARG A 151 10.92 -6.20 -2.28
C ARG A 151 10.81 -7.67 -2.70
N ASN A 152 10.25 -7.96 -3.88
CA ASN A 152 10.12 -9.32 -4.41
C ASN A 152 11.48 -10.02 -4.53
N ARG A 153 12.52 -9.32 -5.01
CA ARG A 153 13.88 -9.86 -5.06
C ARG A 153 14.42 -10.23 -3.68
N LEU A 154 14.14 -9.46 -2.64
CA LEU A 154 14.54 -9.82 -1.27
C LEU A 154 13.93 -11.16 -0.85
N TYR A 155 12.68 -11.41 -1.18
CA TYR A 155 12.01 -12.67 -0.87
C TYR A 155 12.64 -13.90 -1.54
N LEU A 156 13.39 -13.75 -2.63
CA LEU A 156 14.13 -14.86 -3.26
C LEU A 156 15.25 -15.40 -2.36
N PHE A 157 15.85 -14.54 -1.54
CA PHE A 157 16.96 -14.88 -0.64
C PHE A 157 16.48 -15.24 0.77
N LEU A 158 15.26 -14.87 1.13
CA LEU A 158 14.70 -15.08 2.47
C LEU A 158 13.79 -16.31 2.51
N GLN A 159 13.91 -17.10 3.54
CA GLN A 159 13.12 -18.32 3.73
C GLN A 159 12.44 -18.35 5.11
N GLY A 160 11.23 -18.88 5.17
CA GLY A 160 10.53 -19.12 6.41
C GLY A 160 10.50 -17.91 7.35
N ALA A 161 11.13 -18.03 8.53
CA ALA A 161 11.14 -16.98 9.55
C ALA A 161 11.83 -15.68 9.09
N ASP A 162 12.78 -15.74 8.16
CA ASP A 162 13.53 -14.55 7.71
C ASP A 162 12.61 -13.56 6.98
N ARG A 163 11.59 -14.06 6.27
CA ARG A 163 10.54 -13.22 5.64
C ARG A 163 9.73 -12.46 6.69
N LEU A 164 9.40 -13.11 7.81
CA LEU A 164 8.72 -12.45 8.91
C LEU A 164 9.62 -11.44 9.61
N ALA A 165 10.94 -11.70 9.70
CA ALA A 165 11.91 -10.75 10.22
C ALA A 165 11.96 -9.48 9.33
N LEU A 166 11.98 -9.64 7.99
CA LEU A 166 11.91 -8.51 7.05
C LEU A 166 10.64 -7.69 7.26
N LEU A 167 9.46 -8.34 7.33
CA LEU A 167 8.21 -7.64 7.60
C LEU A 167 8.29 -6.82 8.90
N TYR A 168 8.86 -7.37 9.97
CA TYR A 168 9.00 -6.67 11.25
C TYR A 168 9.98 -5.49 11.17
N VAL A 169 11.05 -5.61 10.40
CA VAL A 169 12.00 -4.51 10.13
C VAL A 169 11.28 -3.38 9.40
N GLU A 170 10.57 -3.68 8.31
CA GLU A 170 9.79 -2.69 7.53
C GLU A 170 8.73 -1.99 8.39
N LEU A 171 7.97 -2.77 9.18
CA LEU A 171 6.96 -2.21 10.10
C LEU A 171 7.59 -1.31 11.16
N TYR A 172 8.74 -1.68 11.71
CA TYR A 172 9.44 -0.88 12.69
C TYR A 172 9.92 0.44 12.08
N GLU A 173 10.58 0.42 10.93
CA GLU A 173 11.06 1.61 10.24
C GLU A 173 9.94 2.59 9.94
N LYS A 174 8.74 2.07 9.64
CA LYS A 174 7.60 2.88 9.24
C LYS A 174 6.72 3.39 10.40
N TYR A 175 6.54 2.57 11.44
CA TYR A 175 5.50 2.81 12.45
C TYR A 175 5.98 2.84 13.89
N ASN A 176 7.29 2.74 14.18
CA ASN A 176 7.75 2.83 15.56
C ASN A 176 7.38 4.19 16.18
N LYS A 177 7.08 4.17 17.47
CA LYS A 177 6.86 5.36 18.28
C LYS A 177 7.85 5.34 19.44
N ASN A 178 8.71 6.37 19.51
CA ASN A 178 9.72 6.49 20.56
C ASN A 178 10.61 5.23 20.72
N GLY A 179 11.02 4.62 19.59
CA GLY A 179 11.88 3.43 19.61
C GLY A 179 11.16 2.12 19.90
N THR A 180 9.84 2.09 19.85
CA THR A 180 9.05 0.87 20.08
C THR A 180 7.97 0.73 19.01
N LEU A 181 7.86 -0.47 18.45
CA LEU A 181 6.77 -0.88 17.55
C LEU A 181 5.78 -1.75 18.31
N TYR A 182 4.50 -1.42 18.20
CA TYR A 182 3.37 -2.26 18.65
C TYR A 182 2.69 -2.84 17.43
N ILE A 183 2.78 -4.16 17.24
CA ILE A 183 2.20 -4.84 16.08
C ILE A 183 0.74 -5.14 16.37
N LYS A 184 -0.14 -4.57 15.54
CA LYS A 184 -1.60 -4.74 15.61
C LYS A 184 -2.14 -5.73 14.57
N GLN A 185 -1.28 -6.20 13.66
CA GLN A 185 -1.67 -7.10 12.60
C GLN A 185 -2.04 -8.49 13.12
N SER A 186 -3.03 -9.11 12.48
CA SER A 186 -3.38 -10.51 12.72
C SER A 186 -2.32 -11.44 12.11
N ARG A 187 -2.27 -12.69 12.59
CA ARG A 187 -1.39 -13.71 12.00
C ARG A 187 -1.74 -14.02 10.54
N THR A 188 -3.01 -13.89 10.19
CA THR A 188 -3.49 -14.06 8.81
C THR A 188 -2.90 -12.95 7.93
N SER A 189 -3.00 -11.68 8.36
CA SER A 189 -2.39 -10.58 7.61
C SER A 189 -0.87 -10.73 7.45
N MET A 190 -0.17 -11.20 8.51
CA MET A 190 1.27 -11.50 8.41
C MET A 190 1.56 -12.65 7.43
N ALA A 191 0.68 -13.65 7.38
CA ALA A 191 0.80 -14.77 6.46
C ALA A 191 0.65 -14.30 5.01
N ASP A 192 -0.38 -13.47 4.74
CA ASP A 192 -0.66 -12.93 3.41
C ASP A 192 0.47 -12.00 2.93
N GLU A 193 1.06 -11.17 3.83
CA GLU A 193 2.17 -10.28 3.48
C GLU A 193 3.51 -10.98 3.28
N THR A 194 3.72 -12.13 3.91
CA THR A 194 5.00 -12.86 3.82
C THR A 194 4.98 -14.05 2.87
N GLY A 195 3.79 -14.41 2.38
CA GLY A 195 3.57 -15.65 1.62
C GLY A 195 3.82 -16.91 2.45
N LEU A 196 3.68 -16.84 3.78
CA LEU A 196 3.84 -17.97 4.70
C LEU A 196 2.48 -18.52 5.12
N CYS A 197 2.42 -19.81 5.41
CA CYS A 197 1.23 -20.36 6.06
C CYS A 197 1.16 -19.95 7.54
N LEU A 198 -0.04 -19.94 8.12
CA LEU A 198 -0.29 -19.59 9.53
C LEU A 198 0.56 -20.37 10.53
N LYS A 199 0.83 -21.66 10.26
CA LYS A 199 1.71 -22.49 11.10
C LYS A 199 3.15 -21.98 11.08
N SER A 200 3.64 -21.54 9.91
CA SER A 200 4.99 -20.99 9.76
C SER A 200 5.13 -19.64 10.45
N VAL A 201 4.15 -18.76 10.31
CA VAL A 201 4.09 -17.49 11.05
C VAL A 201 4.11 -17.72 12.56
N SER A 202 3.24 -18.62 13.08
CA SER A 202 3.17 -18.92 14.51
C SER A 202 4.47 -19.51 15.05
N ARG A 203 5.13 -20.35 14.27
CA ARG A 203 6.43 -20.96 14.60
C ARG A 203 7.55 -19.93 14.61
N ALA A 204 7.57 -19.02 13.63
CA ALA A 204 8.53 -17.93 13.56
C ALA A 204 8.39 -16.95 14.74
N ILE A 205 7.14 -16.56 15.08
CA ILE A 205 6.87 -15.70 16.23
C ILE A 205 7.38 -16.35 17.53
N ARG A 206 7.14 -17.66 17.71
CA ARG A 206 7.65 -18.39 18.87
C ARG A 206 9.17 -18.35 18.92
N LYS A 207 9.85 -18.71 17.81
CA LYS A 207 11.30 -18.68 17.67
C LYS A 207 11.89 -17.30 18.03
N PHE A 208 11.30 -16.23 17.50
CA PHE A 208 11.76 -14.86 17.80
C PHE A 208 11.51 -14.46 19.24
N SER A 209 10.41 -14.91 19.86
CA SER A 209 10.12 -14.64 21.26
C SER A 209 11.12 -15.40 22.18
N GLU A 210 11.42 -16.67 21.88
CA GLU A 210 12.41 -17.47 22.60
C GLU A 210 13.84 -16.91 22.47
N ALA A 211 14.15 -16.31 21.31
CA ALA A 211 15.43 -15.64 21.05
C ALA A 211 15.49 -14.19 21.58
N GLY A 212 14.45 -13.69 22.24
CA GLY A 212 14.40 -12.32 22.77
C GLY A 212 14.25 -11.22 21.70
N LEU A 213 13.97 -11.59 20.45
CA LEU A 213 13.83 -10.65 19.31
C LEU A 213 12.44 -10.02 19.17
N VAL A 214 11.46 -10.57 19.88
CA VAL A 214 10.08 -10.06 19.94
C VAL A 214 9.54 -10.29 21.34
N THR A 215 8.87 -9.31 21.90
CA THR A 215 8.17 -9.41 23.18
C THR A 215 6.70 -9.69 22.97
N LYS A 216 6.15 -10.68 23.68
CA LYS A 216 4.73 -11.00 23.69
C LYS A 216 4.07 -10.44 24.94
N ASN A 217 3.03 -9.62 24.75
CA ASN A 217 2.15 -9.15 25.82
C ASN A 217 0.72 -9.62 25.50
N GLY A 218 0.36 -10.84 25.95
CA GLY A 218 -0.89 -11.48 25.56
C GLY A 218 -0.94 -11.77 24.05
N SER A 219 -1.93 -11.19 23.38
CA SER A 219 -2.08 -11.27 21.91
C SER A 219 -1.25 -10.23 21.15
N GLN A 220 -0.73 -9.22 21.82
CA GLN A 220 0.04 -8.13 21.21
C GLN A 220 1.52 -8.49 21.12
N LEU A 221 2.14 -8.12 20.01
CA LEU A 221 3.59 -8.23 19.81
C LEU A 221 4.21 -6.83 19.89
N GLN A 222 5.38 -6.77 20.51
CA GLN A 222 6.15 -5.53 20.67
C GLN A 222 7.59 -5.78 20.25
N ILE A 223 8.20 -4.77 19.60
CA ILE A 223 9.60 -4.79 19.17
C ILE A 223 10.26 -3.50 19.66
N SER A 224 11.28 -3.63 20.50
CA SER A 224 12.14 -2.52 20.94
C SER A 224 13.20 -2.20 19.88
N LYS A 225 13.96 -1.12 20.11
CA LYS A 225 15.07 -0.75 19.23
C LYS A 225 16.14 -1.84 19.15
N GLU A 226 16.50 -2.46 20.28
CA GLU A 226 17.49 -3.54 20.35
C GLU A 226 17.01 -4.77 19.59
N GLN A 227 15.72 -5.11 19.75
CA GLN A 227 15.09 -6.23 19.05
C GLN A 227 15.02 -5.98 17.53
N TYR A 228 14.73 -4.75 17.12
CA TYR A 228 14.78 -4.33 15.71
C TYR A 228 16.19 -4.52 15.13
N GLU A 229 17.25 -4.08 15.81
CA GLU A 229 18.63 -4.27 15.33
C GLU A 229 18.98 -5.76 15.21
N GLY A 230 18.51 -6.59 16.14
CA GLY A 230 18.66 -8.05 16.05
C GLY A 230 17.95 -8.66 14.84
N LEU A 231 16.70 -8.24 14.56
CA LEU A 231 15.95 -8.67 13.40
C LEU A 231 16.58 -8.17 12.08
N LYS A 232 17.05 -6.93 12.06
CA LYS A 232 17.74 -6.33 10.91
C LYS A 232 19.02 -7.09 10.57
N LYS A 233 19.77 -7.53 11.58
CA LYS A 233 20.96 -8.36 11.39
C LYS A 233 20.62 -9.69 10.73
N ILE A 234 19.54 -10.37 11.14
CA ILE A 234 19.09 -11.63 10.51
C ILE A 234 18.85 -11.44 9.03
N VAL A 235 18.21 -10.31 8.65
CA VAL A 235 17.90 -9.98 7.25
C VAL A 235 19.19 -9.66 6.49
N SER A 236 20.03 -8.77 7.02
CA SER A 236 21.27 -8.34 6.35
C SER A 236 22.26 -9.49 6.16
N ASP A 237 22.40 -10.39 7.12
CA ASP A 237 23.26 -11.58 7.02
C ASP A 237 22.88 -12.52 5.85
N LYS A 238 21.64 -12.42 5.35
CA LYS A 238 21.14 -13.21 4.22
C LYS A 238 21.25 -12.47 2.88
N ILE A 239 21.17 -11.15 2.91
CA ILE A 239 21.10 -10.31 1.69
C ILE A 239 22.49 -9.75 1.35
N ASP A 240 23.28 -9.33 2.33
CA ASP A 240 24.54 -8.60 2.16
C ASP A 240 25.80 -9.49 2.15
N ARG A 241 25.66 -10.81 2.12
CA ARG A 241 26.81 -11.70 1.93
C ARG A 241 27.39 -11.51 0.54
N ARG A 242 28.34 -10.58 0.44
CA ARG A 242 29.41 -10.57 -0.55
C ARG A 242 30.64 -11.22 0.01
#